data_11aa7fc5b80564fbde4b41e834c07052
#
_entry.id   11aa7fc5b80564fbde4b41e834c07052
#
_cell.length_a   1.000
_cell.length_b   1.000
_cell.length_c   1.000
_cell.angle_alpha   90.00
_cell.angle_beta   90.00
_cell.angle_gamma   90.00
#
_symmetry.space_group_name_H-M   'P 1'
#
loop_
_entity.id
_entity.type
_entity.pdbx_description
1 polymer ?
#
loop_
_entity_poly.entity_id
_entity_poly.type
_entity_poly.pdbx_seq_one_letter_code
_entity_poly.pdbx_strand_id
1 'polypeptide(L)'
;MTTPTYRTDFPNNCRTHPIDGMTLVFHRSSGATHFLDSPLPEMLALLSDEPMDAARLTTALCATLGLAEDAEAGAVVEARLADLAGIGLVQAD
;
A
#
# COMPACT_ATOMS: atom_id res chain seq x y z
N MET A 1 -16.95 1.70 -17.40
CA MET A 1 -15.56 1.34 -17.07
C MET A 1 -15.45 1.08 -15.57
N THR A 2 -14.92 -0.05 -15.17
CA THR A 2 -14.86 -0.41 -13.77
C THR A 2 -13.55 0.06 -13.16
N THR A 3 -13.63 0.75 -12.02
CA THR A 3 -12.45 1.15 -11.28
C THR A 3 -11.83 -0.09 -10.61
N PRO A 4 -10.52 -0.34 -10.78
CA PRO A 4 -9.92 -1.51 -10.18
C PRO A 4 -9.93 -1.43 -8.66
N THR A 5 -10.16 -2.58 -8.02
CA THR A 5 -10.04 -2.74 -6.58
C THR A 5 -8.69 -3.37 -6.28
N TYR A 6 -7.97 -2.81 -5.32
CA TYR A 6 -6.66 -3.30 -4.92
C TYR A 6 -6.77 -4.10 -3.64
N ARG A 7 -6.01 -5.19 -3.57
CA ARG A 7 -5.99 -6.07 -2.40
C ARG A 7 -4.57 -6.53 -2.12
N THR A 8 -4.34 -7.01 -0.92
CA THR A 8 -3.03 -7.50 -0.50
C THR A 8 -3.19 -8.71 0.42
N ASP A 9 -2.19 -9.59 0.41
CA ASP A 9 -2.06 -10.66 1.40
C ASP A 9 -1.22 -10.23 2.61
N PHE A 10 -0.74 -8.99 2.62
CA PHE A 10 -0.03 -8.42 3.75
C PHE A 10 -0.94 -8.34 4.98
N PRO A 11 -0.50 -8.68 6.21
CA PRO A 11 0.87 -9.10 6.55
C PRO A 11 1.08 -10.62 6.53
N ASN A 12 0.08 -11.42 6.15
CA ASN A 12 0.08 -12.87 6.35
C ASN A 12 1.21 -13.59 5.59
N ASN A 13 1.56 -13.07 4.41
CA ASN A 13 2.59 -13.64 3.57
C ASN A 13 3.90 -12.85 3.65
N CYS A 14 4.05 -12.07 4.70
CA CYS A 14 5.19 -11.17 4.87
C CYS A 14 5.73 -11.22 6.28
N ARG A 15 7.02 -10.97 6.42
CA ARG A 15 7.64 -10.61 7.69
C ARG A 15 7.99 -9.14 7.64
N THR A 16 7.68 -8.41 8.70
CA THR A 16 7.94 -6.97 8.76
C THR A 16 8.83 -6.65 9.94
N HIS A 17 9.71 -5.66 9.76
CA HIS A 17 10.61 -5.22 10.79
C HIS A 17 10.84 -3.71 10.65
N PRO A 18 10.49 -2.90 11.66
CA PRO A 18 10.72 -1.46 11.59
C PRO A 18 12.21 -1.14 11.77
N ILE A 19 12.74 -0.27 10.91
CA ILE A 19 14.14 0.18 10.95
C ILE A 19 14.18 1.68 10.62
N ASP A 20 14.53 2.52 11.58
CA ASP A 20 14.78 3.95 11.37
C ASP A 20 13.74 4.67 10.51
N GLY A 21 12.45 4.53 10.87
CA GLY A 21 11.37 5.18 10.14
C GLY A 21 10.95 4.48 8.86
N MET A 22 11.63 3.41 8.49
CA MET A 22 11.26 2.56 7.36
C MET A 22 10.75 1.22 7.86
N THR A 23 10.10 0.47 6.98
CA THR A 23 9.68 -0.90 7.29
C THR A 23 10.36 -1.86 6.31
N LEU A 24 11.10 -2.80 6.87
CA LEU A 24 11.65 -3.91 6.10
C LEU A 24 10.55 -4.94 5.92
N VAL A 25 10.25 -5.32 4.69
CA VAL A 25 9.23 -6.32 4.38
C VAL A 25 9.88 -7.47 3.62
N PHE A 26 9.85 -8.65 4.23
CA PHE A 26 10.24 -9.87 3.55
C PHE A 26 8.97 -10.55 3.02
N HIS A 27 8.88 -10.69 1.70
CA HIS A 27 7.73 -11.27 1.03
C HIS A 27 8.02 -12.76 0.78
N ARG A 28 7.32 -13.64 1.47
CA ARG A 28 7.61 -15.08 1.45
C ARG A 28 7.44 -15.71 0.08
N SER A 29 6.41 -15.30 -0.64
CA SER A 29 6.10 -15.89 -1.95
C SER A 29 7.20 -15.67 -2.98
N SER A 30 7.79 -14.48 -2.99
CA SER A 30 8.85 -14.13 -3.96
C SER A 30 10.25 -14.34 -3.40
N GLY A 31 10.38 -14.44 -2.07
CA GLY A 31 11.67 -14.45 -1.41
C GLY A 31 12.38 -13.10 -1.41
N ALA A 32 11.69 -12.05 -1.88
CA ALA A 32 12.28 -10.72 -1.99
C ALA A 32 12.14 -9.94 -0.69
N THR A 33 13.12 -9.06 -0.45
CA THR A 33 13.11 -8.14 0.68
C THR A 33 13.00 -6.72 0.15
N HIS A 34 12.07 -5.95 0.74
CA HIS A 34 11.83 -4.57 0.34
C HIS A 34 11.96 -3.63 1.52
N PHE A 35 12.53 -2.46 1.28
CA PHE A 35 12.55 -1.37 2.26
C PHE A 35 11.45 -0.39 1.88
N LEU A 36 10.43 -0.27 2.73
CA LEU A 36 9.28 0.59 2.46
C LEU A 36 9.25 1.74 3.46
N ASP A 37 9.15 2.94 2.95
CA ASP A 37 8.92 4.13 3.78
C ASP A 37 7.48 4.62 3.58
N SER A 38 7.06 5.56 4.44
CA SER A 38 5.74 6.15 4.33
C SER A 38 5.54 6.78 2.93
N PRO A 39 4.39 6.61 2.31
CA PRO A 39 3.14 6.06 2.85
C PRO A 39 2.92 4.56 2.57
N LEU A 40 3.92 3.83 2.08
CA LEU A 40 3.73 2.45 1.61
C LEU A 40 3.28 1.48 2.71
N PRO A 41 3.92 1.46 3.92
CA PRO A 41 3.43 0.55 4.96
C PRO A 41 2.01 0.87 5.40
N GLU A 42 1.64 2.14 5.47
CA GLU A 42 0.29 2.56 5.86
C GLU A 42 -0.73 2.12 4.82
N MET A 43 -0.39 2.20 3.53
CA MET A 43 -1.26 1.73 2.45
C MET A 43 -1.50 0.23 2.55
N LEU A 44 -0.45 -0.55 2.81
CA LEU A 44 -0.59 -1.99 2.98
C LEU A 44 -1.46 -2.34 4.19
N ALA A 45 -1.29 -1.63 5.30
CA ALA A 45 -2.11 -1.86 6.50
C ALA A 45 -3.58 -1.58 6.22
N LEU A 46 -3.90 -0.51 5.50
CA LEU A 46 -5.28 -0.19 5.15
C LEU A 46 -5.88 -1.25 4.21
N LEU A 47 -5.13 -1.69 3.22
CA LEU A 47 -5.59 -2.71 2.29
C LEU A 47 -5.72 -4.09 2.95
N SER A 48 -4.95 -4.34 4.02
CA SER A 48 -5.08 -5.60 4.77
C SER A 48 -6.39 -5.68 5.54
N ASP A 49 -6.98 -4.53 5.90
CA ASP A 49 -8.29 -4.50 6.55
C ASP A 49 -9.40 -4.83 5.56
N GLU A 50 -9.38 -4.23 4.38
CA GLU A 50 -10.33 -4.54 3.31
C GLU A 50 -9.78 -4.08 1.96
N PRO A 51 -10.15 -4.75 0.86
CA PRO A 51 -9.81 -4.26 -0.47
C PRO A 51 -10.45 -2.91 -0.75
N MET A 52 -9.75 -2.05 -1.45
CA MET A 52 -10.21 -0.69 -1.78
C MET A 52 -9.79 -0.30 -3.18
N ASP A 53 -10.59 0.58 -3.81
CA ASP A 53 -10.12 1.27 -5.01
C ASP A 53 -9.18 2.43 -4.62
N ALA A 54 -8.53 3.04 -5.61
CA ALA A 54 -7.56 4.10 -5.35
C ALA A 54 -8.20 5.31 -4.65
N ALA A 55 -9.43 5.64 -4.99
CA ALA A 55 -10.12 6.80 -4.39
C ALA A 55 -10.40 6.57 -2.91
N ARG A 56 -10.93 5.39 -2.55
CA ARG A 56 -11.17 5.05 -1.14
C ARG A 56 -9.87 4.98 -0.35
N LEU A 57 -8.84 4.40 -0.94
CA LEU A 57 -7.53 4.31 -0.29
C LEU A 57 -6.95 5.70 -0.04
N THR A 58 -7.09 6.61 -1.00
CA THR A 58 -6.65 8.00 -0.84
C THR A 58 -7.34 8.65 0.35
N THR A 59 -8.66 8.53 0.43
CA THR A 59 -9.44 9.09 1.54
C THR A 59 -8.97 8.52 2.88
N ALA A 60 -8.85 7.20 2.98
CA ALA A 60 -8.45 6.54 4.21
C ALA A 60 -7.01 6.89 4.61
N LEU A 61 -6.11 6.95 3.64
CA LEU A 61 -4.70 7.28 3.89
C LEU A 61 -4.54 8.72 4.36
N CYS A 62 -5.23 9.65 3.72
CA CYS A 62 -5.18 11.07 4.13
C CYS A 62 -5.72 11.24 5.53
N ALA A 63 -6.81 10.54 5.89
CA ALA A 63 -7.34 10.56 7.24
C ALA A 63 -6.33 10.02 8.26
N THR A 64 -5.66 8.91 7.91
CA THR A 64 -4.68 8.27 8.78
C THR A 64 -3.46 9.17 9.01
N LEU A 65 -3.01 9.87 7.98
CA LEU A 65 -1.80 10.69 8.03
C LEU A 65 -2.08 12.16 8.39
N GLY A 66 -3.35 12.54 8.50
CA GLY A 66 -3.73 13.93 8.79
C GLY A 66 -3.44 14.88 7.64
N LEU A 67 -3.55 14.43 6.41
CA LEU A 67 -3.27 15.19 5.21
C LEU A 67 -4.55 15.63 4.49
N ALA A 68 -4.46 16.73 3.75
CA ALA A 68 -5.56 17.16 2.89
C ALA A 68 -5.72 16.21 1.71
N GLU A 69 -6.96 15.85 1.42
CA GLU A 69 -7.27 15.00 0.27
C GLU A 69 -7.50 15.88 -0.95
N ASP A 70 -6.52 15.91 -1.86
CA ASP A 70 -6.56 16.70 -3.07
C ASP A 70 -6.14 15.85 -4.28
N ALA A 71 -6.12 16.47 -5.47
CA ALA A 71 -5.76 15.76 -6.71
C ALA A 71 -4.34 15.23 -6.66
N GLU A 72 -3.42 15.93 -6.01
CA GLU A 72 -2.04 15.49 -5.87
C GLU A 72 -1.95 14.25 -5.00
N ALA A 73 -2.71 14.21 -3.89
CA ALA A 73 -2.76 13.02 -3.02
C ALA A 73 -3.24 11.80 -3.80
N GLY A 74 -4.28 11.94 -4.60
CA GLY A 74 -4.77 10.85 -5.44
C GLY A 74 -3.74 10.35 -6.43
N ALA A 75 -3.00 11.26 -7.07
CA ALA A 75 -1.96 10.90 -8.02
C ALA A 75 -0.82 10.14 -7.34
N VAL A 76 -0.42 10.57 -6.15
CA VAL A 76 0.62 9.89 -5.37
C VAL A 76 0.18 8.47 -4.99
N VAL A 77 -1.06 8.32 -4.53
CA VAL A 77 -1.59 7.01 -4.15
C VAL A 77 -1.60 6.06 -5.35
N GLU A 78 -2.05 6.53 -6.51
CA GLU A 78 -2.06 5.70 -7.72
C GLU A 78 -0.65 5.28 -8.13
N ALA A 79 0.32 6.20 -8.06
CA ALA A 79 1.71 5.89 -8.38
C ALA A 79 2.29 4.86 -7.40
N ARG A 80 2.01 5.01 -6.11
CA ARG A 80 2.50 4.06 -5.10
C ARG A 80 1.83 2.70 -5.22
N LEU A 81 0.53 2.65 -5.57
CA LEU A 81 -0.14 1.38 -5.84
C LEU A 81 0.50 0.65 -7.02
N ALA A 82 0.87 1.37 -8.07
CA ALA A 82 1.59 0.78 -9.20
C ALA A 82 2.93 0.19 -8.76
N ASP A 83 3.67 0.90 -7.91
CA ASP A 83 4.93 0.40 -7.37
C ASP A 83 4.73 -0.88 -6.56
N LEU A 84 3.74 -0.90 -5.66
CA LEU A 84 3.44 -2.07 -4.85
C LEU A 84 2.98 -3.26 -5.69
N ALA A 85 2.19 -3.00 -6.72
CA ALA A 85 1.76 -4.04 -7.66
C ALA A 85 2.95 -4.60 -8.43
N GLY A 86 3.89 -3.74 -8.82
CA GLY A 86 5.09 -4.14 -9.54
C GLY A 86 6.00 -5.08 -8.77
N ILE A 87 6.02 -4.97 -7.44
CA ILE A 87 6.80 -5.86 -6.58
C ILE A 87 5.96 -7.00 -5.98
N GLY A 88 4.70 -7.12 -6.36
CA GLY A 88 3.85 -8.23 -5.99
C GLY A 88 3.19 -8.15 -4.62
N LEU A 89 3.30 -7.02 -3.92
CA LEU A 89 2.69 -6.86 -2.60
C LEU A 89 1.21 -6.48 -2.66
N VAL A 90 0.74 -6.01 -3.80
CA VAL A 90 -0.64 -5.62 -4.03
C VAL A 90 -1.09 -6.20 -5.36
N GLN A 91 -2.35 -6.63 -5.44
CA GLN A 91 -2.96 -7.11 -6.69
C GLN A 91 -4.16 -6.24 -7.02
N ALA A 92 -4.32 -5.95 -8.30
CA ALA A 92 -5.50 -5.25 -8.82
C ALA A 92 -6.46 -6.25 -9.45
N ASP A 93 -7.72 -6.07 -9.14
CA ASP A 93 -8.78 -6.88 -9.77
C ASP A 93 -9.23 -6.28 -11.09
#